data_5b2678b9552ff8b48ef5441a472b32bd
#
_entry.id   5b2678b9552ff8b48ef5441a472b32bd
#
_cell.length_a   1.000
_cell.length_b   1.000
_cell.length_c   1.000
_cell.angle_alpha   90.00
_cell.angle_beta   90.00
_cell.angle_gamma   90.00
#
_symmetry.space_group_name_H-M   'P 1'
#
loop_
_entity.id
_entity.type
_entity.pdbx_description
1 polymer ?
#
loop_
_entity_poly.entity_id
_entity_poly.type
_entity_poly.pdbx_seq_one_letter_code
_entity_poly.pdbx_strand_id
1 'polypeptide(L)'
;MLYRIQCPEGDFVVKHFGKLGFLRSTYYGWSNSSKARRSYLNALQLQVMEFLTPEPIGYIETHSPLGALTDSYYVCRYIEATEVTLQPYAAGEAYSEDLIRALGHYLAELHECGVIHEDLSPGNLPYVRDETTGRYDFYLIDLNRMRFAPYPLSPRESIRNLERLFHSSRACATLAEAYTERRRWEFAPFSEALEKACDRFWLRRLPKLALRYSTNTYGLTTRRYLRLYDGYLWTRHIRHLLPASSLRQKLFEREEAFYQRYLRAEDVRRSLARREGYTH
;
A
#
# COMPACT_ATOMS: atom_id res chain seq x y z
N MET A 1 -9.20 -14.57 5.07
CA MET A 1 -9.57 -15.22 3.80
C MET A 1 -10.55 -14.31 3.09
N LEU A 2 -10.49 -14.22 1.76
CA LEU A 2 -11.36 -13.37 0.95
C LEU A 2 -12.16 -14.24 -0.01
N TYR A 3 -13.46 -13.97 -0.12
CA TYR A 3 -14.37 -14.69 -1.02
C TYR A 3 -15.14 -13.68 -1.87
N ARG A 4 -15.30 -13.96 -3.16
CA ARG A 4 -16.26 -13.29 -4.03
C ARG A 4 -17.51 -14.15 -4.13
N ILE A 5 -18.67 -13.57 -3.89
CA ILE A 5 -19.97 -14.21 -3.96
C ILE A 5 -20.78 -13.49 -5.04
N GLN A 6 -21.24 -14.26 -6.02
CA GLN A 6 -22.12 -13.77 -7.08
C GLN A 6 -23.53 -14.26 -6.82
N CYS A 7 -24.48 -13.34 -6.79
CA CYS A 7 -25.90 -13.65 -6.60
C CYS A 7 -26.77 -12.67 -7.41
N PRO A 8 -28.08 -12.92 -7.53
CA PRO A 8 -28.97 -12.06 -8.34
C PRO A 8 -28.95 -10.58 -7.89
N GLU A 9 -28.72 -10.32 -6.62
CA GLU A 9 -28.67 -8.98 -6.03
C GLU A 9 -27.37 -8.24 -6.31
N GLY A 10 -26.36 -8.93 -6.89
CA GLY A 10 -25.07 -8.38 -7.26
C GLY A 10 -23.87 -9.20 -6.79
N ASP A 11 -22.71 -8.67 -7.03
CA ASP A 11 -21.42 -9.27 -6.64
C ASP A 11 -20.93 -8.67 -5.33
N PHE A 12 -20.54 -9.55 -4.40
CA PHE A 12 -20.09 -9.16 -3.07
C PHE A 12 -18.72 -9.74 -2.76
N VAL A 13 -17.99 -9.05 -1.90
CA VAL A 13 -16.74 -9.53 -1.30
C VAL A 13 -16.98 -9.75 0.18
N VAL A 14 -16.67 -10.96 0.64
CA VAL A 14 -16.72 -11.35 2.04
C VAL A 14 -15.31 -11.53 2.56
N LYS A 15 -14.89 -10.69 3.49
CA LYS A 15 -13.60 -10.79 4.16
C LYS A 15 -13.77 -11.47 5.52
N HIS A 16 -13.31 -12.72 5.61
CA HIS A 16 -13.26 -13.47 6.85
C HIS A 16 -11.98 -13.14 7.62
N PHE A 17 -12.13 -12.64 8.83
CA PHE A 17 -11.05 -12.45 9.78
C PHE A 17 -11.02 -13.67 10.71
N GLY A 18 -10.08 -14.60 10.46
CA GLY A 18 -9.98 -15.88 11.15
C GLY A 18 -9.82 -15.78 12.66
N LYS A 19 -9.92 -16.94 13.31
CA LYS A 19 -9.88 -17.10 14.77
C LYS A 19 -8.72 -16.36 15.42
N LEU A 20 -9.05 -15.55 16.40
CA LEU A 20 -8.08 -14.94 17.30
C LEU A 20 -7.59 -16.04 18.28
N GLY A 21 -6.28 -16.08 18.60
CA GLY A 21 -5.81 -16.94 19.68
C GLY A 21 -6.55 -16.65 20.98
N PHE A 22 -6.75 -17.66 21.83
CA PHE A 22 -7.61 -17.62 23.03
C PHE A 22 -7.48 -16.35 23.88
N LEU A 23 -6.25 -15.91 24.19
CA LEU A 23 -6.01 -14.69 24.98
C LEU A 23 -6.43 -13.39 24.25
N ARG A 24 -6.36 -13.35 22.93
CA ARG A 24 -6.83 -12.21 22.12
C ARG A 24 -8.34 -12.23 21.94
N SER A 25 -8.93 -13.41 21.84
CA SER A 25 -10.38 -13.60 21.68
C SER A 25 -11.17 -13.06 22.90
N THR A 26 -10.70 -13.31 24.11
CA THR A 26 -11.30 -12.80 25.35
C THR A 26 -11.15 -11.28 25.49
N TYR A 27 -9.96 -10.74 25.15
CA TYR A 27 -9.72 -9.30 25.18
C TYR A 27 -10.60 -8.52 24.19
N TYR A 28 -10.75 -9.03 22.94
CA TYR A 28 -11.61 -8.40 21.92
C TYR A 28 -13.10 -8.60 22.17
N GLY A 29 -13.49 -9.66 22.88
CA GLY A 29 -14.89 -9.88 23.26
C GLY A 29 -15.42 -8.89 24.30
N TRP A 30 -14.55 -8.32 25.12
CA TRP A 30 -14.93 -7.47 26.25
C TRP A 30 -14.70 -5.97 26.06
N SER A 31 -13.74 -5.56 25.24
CA SER A 31 -13.32 -4.15 25.19
C SER A 31 -13.14 -3.54 23.81
N ASN A 32 -13.04 -4.31 22.73
CA ASN A 32 -12.74 -3.78 21.39
C ASN A 32 -13.64 -4.38 20.31
N SER A 33 -14.04 -3.52 19.37
CA SER A 33 -14.76 -3.93 18.17
C SER A 33 -13.90 -4.87 17.32
N SER A 34 -14.53 -5.91 16.70
CA SER A 34 -13.86 -6.82 15.79
C SER A 34 -13.21 -6.08 14.60
N LYS A 35 -12.32 -6.75 13.87
CA LYS A 35 -11.78 -6.19 12.62
C LYS A 35 -12.88 -5.96 11.59
N ALA A 36 -13.88 -6.85 11.53
CA ALA A 36 -15.02 -6.74 10.63
C ALA A 36 -15.85 -5.50 10.95
N ARG A 37 -16.24 -5.32 12.22
CA ARG A 37 -16.97 -4.14 12.67
C ARG A 37 -16.21 -2.85 12.40
N ARG A 38 -14.91 -2.81 12.69
CA ARG A 38 -14.08 -1.62 12.38
C ARG A 38 -14.04 -1.34 10.88
N SER A 39 -13.88 -2.38 10.02
CA SER A 39 -13.90 -2.19 8.57
C SER A 39 -15.22 -1.57 8.12
N TYR A 40 -16.35 -2.05 8.64
CA TYR A 40 -17.68 -1.53 8.32
C TYR A 40 -17.86 -0.07 8.77
N LEU A 41 -17.55 0.23 10.03
CA LEU A 41 -17.69 1.60 10.57
C LEU A 41 -16.75 2.59 9.87
N ASN A 42 -15.52 2.19 9.57
CA ASN A 42 -14.56 3.02 8.84
C ASN A 42 -15.00 3.25 7.39
N ALA A 43 -15.64 2.26 6.76
CA ALA A 43 -16.22 2.44 5.42
C ALA A 43 -17.35 3.47 5.42
N LEU A 44 -18.27 3.40 6.40
CA LEU A 44 -19.31 4.41 6.55
C LEU A 44 -18.75 5.80 6.80
N GLN A 45 -17.71 5.90 7.64
CA GLN A 45 -17.05 7.18 7.92
C GLN A 45 -16.39 7.77 6.64
N LEU A 46 -15.75 6.94 5.82
CA LEU A 46 -15.19 7.36 4.53
C LEU A 46 -16.27 7.87 3.58
N GLN A 47 -17.41 7.19 3.50
CA GLN A 47 -18.56 7.62 2.67
C GLN A 47 -19.09 9.00 3.11
N VAL A 48 -19.22 9.24 4.43
CA VAL A 48 -19.61 10.55 4.97
C VAL A 48 -18.61 11.65 4.61
N MET A 49 -17.32 11.28 4.48
CA MET A 49 -16.25 12.19 4.09
C MET A 49 -16.04 12.24 2.57
N GLU A 50 -16.91 11.61 1.78
CA GLU A 50 -16.89 11.56 0.31
C GLU A 50 -15.66 10.86 -0.29
N PHE A 51 -14.97 10.00 0.50
CA PHE A 51 -13.89 9.15 -0.01
C PHE A 51 -14.43 7.79 -0.47
N LEU A 52 -13.98 7.36 -1.65
CA LEU A 52 -14.45 6.12 -2.24
C LEU A 52 -13.89 4.89 -1.53
N THR A 53 -14.78 3.96 -1.25
CA THR A 53 -14.51 2.61 -0.78
C THR A 53 -15.61 1.68 -1.32
N PRO A 54 -15.36 0.37 -1.48
CA PRO A 54 -16.44 -0.55 -1.82
C PRO A 54 -17.62 -0.39 -0.86
N GLU A 55 -18.83 -0.27 -1.40
CA GLU A 55 -20.05 -0.05 -0.62
C GLU A 55 -20.17 -1.06 0.52
N PRO A 56 -20.16 -0.62 1.79
CA PRO A 56 -20.27 -1.52 2.94
C PRO A 56 -21.69 -2.05 3.06
N ILE A 57 -21.85 -3.37 3.06
CA ILE A 57 -23.15 -4.03 3.22
C ILE A 57 -23.41 -4.35 4.69
N GLY A 58 -22.39 -4.87 5.40
CA GLY A 58 -22.53 -5.21 6.79
C GLY A 58 -21.34 -5.97 7.36
N TYR A 59 -21.48 -6.37 8.60
CA TYR A 59 -20.55 -7.28 9.27
C TYR A 59 -21.29 -8.31 10.10
N ILE A 60 -20.66 -9.46 10.33
CA ILE A 60 -21.18 -10.56 11.15
C ILE A 60 -20.10 -10.91 12.17
N GLU A 61 -20.52 -11.05 13.42
CA GLU A 61 -19.67 -11.52 14.52
C GLU A 61 -20.30 -12.77 15.14
N THR A 62 -19.50 -13.78 15.37
CA THR A 62 -19.90 -14.97 16.10
C THR A 62 -19.15 -15.02 17.44
N HIS A 63 -19.85 -15.39 18.48
CA HIS A 63 -19.32 -15.45 19.83
C HIS A 63 -19.49 -16.85 20.43
N SER A 64 -18.57 -17.24 21.28
CA SER A 64 -18.73 -18.45 22.10
C SER A 64 -19.80 -18.25 23.18
N PRO A 65 -20.29 -19.33 23.82
CA PRO A 65 -21.21 -19.22 24.94
C PRO A 65 -20.69 -18.33 26.10
N LEU A 66 -19.38 -18.16 26.21
CA LEU A 66 -18.72 -17.31 27.20
C LEU A 66 -18.47 -15.87 26.71
N GLY A 67 -19.06 -15.47 25.57
CA GLY A 67 -18.97 -14.12 25.01
C GLY A 67 -17.68 -13.81 24.27
N ALA A 68 -16.73 -14.75 24.12
CA ALA A 68 -15.51 -14.53 23.37
C ALA A 68 -15.77 -14.52 21.86
N LEU A 69 -15.22 -13.54 21.14
CA LEU A 69 -15.31 -13.45 19.68
C LEU A 69 -14.62 -14.65 19.02
N THR A 70 -15.35 -15.44 18.25
CA THR A 70 -14.82 -16.62 17.54
C THR A 70 -14.46 -16.31 16.11
N ASP A 71 -15.36 -15.73 15.34
CA ASP A 71 -15.13 -15.34 13.96
C ASP A 71 -15.78 -13.98 13.66
N SER A 72 -15.27 -13.30 12.63
CA SER A 72 -15.92 -12.08 12.13
C SER A 72 -15.76 -11.95 10.63
N TYR A 73 -16.80 -11.42 9.98
CA TYR A 73 -16.93 -11.27 8.54
C TYR A 73 -17.32 -9.85 8.21
N TYR A 74 -16.64 -9.24 7.25
CA TYR A 74 -17.02 -7.96 6.66
C TYR A 74 -17.48 -8.20 5.23
N VAL A 75 -18.62 -7.63 4.88
CA VAL A 75 -19.24 -7.76 3.54
C VAL A 75 -19.31 -6.39 2.90
N CYS A 76 -18.81 -6.29 1.67
CA CYS A 76 -18.94 -5.11 0.84
C CYS A 76 -19.27 -5.51 -0.60
N ARG A 77 -19.74 -4.55 -1.40
CA ARG A 77 -19.97 -4.77 -2.84
C ARG A 77 -18.62 -4.98 -3.55
N TYR A 78 -18.60 -5.88 -4.53
CA TYR A 78 -17.44 -6.05 -5.39
C TYR A 78 -17.29 -4.83 -6.30
N ILE A 79 -16.07 -4.39 -6.49
CA ILE A 79 -15.69 -3.39 -7.49
C ILE A 79 -14.68 -4.00 -8.45
N GLU A 80 -14.83 -3.73 -9.73
CA GLU A 80 -13.84 -4.05 -10.74
C GLU A 80 -12.87 -2.88 -10.83
N ALA A 81 -11.71 -3.02 -10.20
CA ALA A 81 -10.73 -1.96 -10.11
C ALA A 81 -9.31 -2.50 -10.31
N THR A 82 -8.44 -1.65 -10.82
CA THR A 82 -7.03 -1.97 -11.07
C THR A 82 -6.17 -1.62 -9.86
N GLU A 83 -5.21 -2.47 -9.53
CA GLU A 83 -4.20 -2.17 -8.51
C GLU A 83 -3.30 -1.00 -8.94
N VAL A 84 -3.00 -0.09 -8.00
CA VAL A 84 -2.03 0.98 -8.27
C VAL A 84 -0.63 0.37 -8.47
N THR A 85 -0.07 0.63 -9.62
CA THR A 85 1.30 0.24 -9.95
C THR A 85 2.23 1.43 -9.83
N LEU A 86 3.04 1.45 -8.79
CA LEU A 86 4.02 2.54 -8.52
C LEU A 86 5.41 2.26 -9.10
N GLN A 87 5.55 1.21 -9.88
CA GLN A 87 6.82 0.80 -10.49
C GLN A 87 6.70 0.77 -12.01
N PRO A 88 7.68 1.32 -12.73
CA PRO A 88 7.79 1.08 -14.16
C PRO A 88 8.17 -0.40 -14.37
N TYR A 89 7.40 -1.13 -15.16
CA TYR A 89 7.73 -2.50 -15.54
C TYR A 89 8.67 -2.52 -16.73
N ALA A 90 9.65 -3.44 -16.70
CA ALA A 90 10.60 -3.62 -17.81
C ALA A 90 9.93 -4.13 -19.09
N ALA A 91 8.75 -4.73 -19.03
CA ALA A 91 8.04 -5.37 -20.13
C ALA A 91 6.96 -4.52 -20.82
N GLY A 92 7.13 -3.21 -20.92
CA GLY A 92 6.32 -2.37 -21.81
C GLY A 92 5.07 -1.76 -21.23
N GLU A 93 4.76 -1.95 -19.96
CA GLU A 93 3.77 -1.10 -19.27
C GLU A 93 4.39 0.25 -18.94
N ALA A 94 3.92 1.29 -19.61
CA ALA A 94 4.38 2.64 -19.39
C ALA A 94 4.11 3.04 -17.93
N TYR A 95 5.15 3.56 -17.26
CA TYR A 95 5.01 4.32 -16.04
C TYR A 95 4.00 5.45 -16.29
N SER A 96 2.85 5.37 -15.68
CA SER A 96 1.84 6.41 -15.81
C SER A 96 2.13 7.52 -14.82
N GLU A 97 2.78 8.57 -15.29
CA GLU A 97 3.04 9.77 -14.49
C GLU A 97 1.74 10.43 -14.05
N ASP A 98 0.74 10.44 -14.94
CA ASP A 98 -0.60 11.00 -14.66
C ASP A 98 -1.30 10.26 -13.51
N LEU A 99 -1.23 8.94 -13.47
CA LEU A 99 -1.76 8.14 -12.37
C LEU A 99 -1.10 8.52 -11.04
N ILE A 100 0.23 8.68 -11.03
CA ILE A 100 0.96 9.00 -9.80
C ILE A 100 0.71 10.43 -9.35
N ARG A 101 0.59 11.38 -10.27
CA ARG A 101 0.18 12.75 -9.96
C ARG A 101 -1.24 12.78 -9.37
N ALA A 102 -2.19 12.09 -10.02
CA ALA A 102 -3.55 11.97 -9.52
C ALA A 102 -3.60 11.35 -8.12
N LEU A 103 -2.80 10.29 -7.89
CA LEU A 103 -2.66 9.68 -6.56
C LEU A 103 -2.07 10.66 -5.53
N GLY A 104 -1.10 11.49 -5.93
CA GLY A 104 -0.51 12.53 -5.08
C GLY A 104 -1.55 13.55 -4.60
N HIS A 105 -2.37 14.06 -5.52
CA HIS A 105 -3.47 14.96 -5.18
C HIS A 105 -4.51 14.29 -4.27
N TYR A 106 -4.92 13.06 -4.60
CA TYR A 106 -5.88 12.28 -3.79
C TYR A 106 -5.39 12.07 -2.35
N LEU A 107 -4.13 11.65 -2.18
CA LEU A 107 -3.55 11.43 -0.85
C LEU A 107 -3.33 12.73 -0.07
N ALA A 108 -3.07 13.82 -0.75
CA ALA A 108 -3.02 15.15 -0.12
C ALA A 108 -4.39 15.54 0.45
N GLU A 109 -5.46 15.35 -0.32
CA GLU A 109 -6.83 15.62 0.11
C GLU A 109 -7.25 14.71 1.26
N LEU A 110 -6.94 13.41 1.16
CA LEU A 110 -7.17 12.44 2.24
C LEU A 110 -6.53 12.91 3.56
N HIS A 111 -5.29 13.38 3.51
CA HIS A 111 -4.57 13.87 4.68
C HIS A 111 -5.01 15.26 5.15
N GLU A 112 -5.53 16.11 4.26
CA GLU A 112 -6.19 17.37 4.64
C GLU A 112 -7.43 17.12 5.48
N CYS A 113 -8.19 16.08 5.16
CA CYS A 113 -9.34 15.65 5.93
C CYS A 113 -9.00 14.81 7.18
N GLY A 114 -7.71 14.67 7.53
CA GLY A 114 -7.26 13.94 8.71
C GLY A 114 -7.37 12.42 8.60
N VAL A 115 -7.59 11.86 7.41
CA VAL A 115 -7.74 10.41 7.20
C VAL A 115 -6.37 9.74 7.15
N ILE A 116 -6.17 8.70 7.94
CA ILE A 116 -4.94 7.92 8.06
C ILE A 116 -5.24 6.45 7.82
N HIS A 117 -4.68 5.88 6.79
CA HIS A 117 -4.72 4.43 6.55
C HIS A 117 -3.43 3.80 7.08
N GLU A 118 -3.48 3.16 8.26
CA GLU A 118 -2.29 2.61 8.95
C GLU A 118 -1.54 1.51 8.17
N ASP A 119 -2.14 0.97 7.12
CA ASP A 119 -1.54 -0.03 6.22
C ASP A 119 -1.57 0.44 4.77
N LEU A 120 -1.31 1.73 4.54
CA LEU A 120 -1.32 2.35 3.23
C LEU A 120 -0.25 1.72 2.34
N SER A 121 -0.70 1.00 1.33
CA SER A 121 0.15 0.32 0.35
C SER A 121 -0.54 0.35 -1.03
N PRO A 122 0.19 0.18 -2.13
CA PRO A 122 -0.40 0.17 -3.47
C PRO A 122 -1.57 -0.79 -3.63
N GLY A 123 -1.48 -2.00 -3.05
CA GLY A 123 -2.55 -3.01 -3.09
C GLY A 123 -3.80 -2.63 -2.29
N ASN A 124 -3.75 -1.61 -1.43
CA ASN A 124 -4.89 -1.10 -0.67
C ASN A 124 -5.50 0.18 -1.27
N LEU A 125 -5.04 0.56 -2.47
CA LEU A 125 -5.46 1.74 -3.23
C LEU A 125 -5.83 1.36 -4.67
N PRO A 126 -6.77 0.43 -4.91
CA PRO A 126 -7.22 0.16 -6.27
C PRO A 126 -7.91 1.40 -6.86
N TYR A 127 -7.87 1.51 -8.18
CA TYR A 127 -8.48 2.62 -8.90
C TYR A 127 -9.32 2.16 -10.09
N VAL A 128 -10.26 2.99 -10.47
CA VAL A 128 -10.98 2.92 -11.74
C VAL A 128 -10.61 4.15 -12.56
N ARG A 129 -10.29 3.96 -13.83
CA ARG A 129 -10.06 5.06 -14.77
C ARG A 129 -11.33 5.29 -15.56
N ASP A 130 -11.83 6.49 -15.54
CA ASP A 130 -12.89 6.94 -16.44
C ASP A 130 -12.29 7.15 -17.84
N GLU A 131 -12.64 6.29 -18.78
CA GLU A 131 -12.12 6.33 -20.15
C GLU A 131 -12.56 7.59 -20.93
N THR A 132 -13.66 8.24 -20.51
CA THR A 132 -14.18 9.42 -21.17
C THR A 132 -13.45 10.69 -20.73
N THR A 133 -13.21 10.81 -19.42
CA THR A 133 -12.58 12.00 -18.81
C THR A 133 -11.10 11.80 -18.54
N GLY A 134 -10.62 10.58 -18.56
CA GLY A 134 -9.26 10.20 -18.15
C GLY A 134 -9.01 10.30 -16.64
N ARG A 135 -10.03 10.60 -15.85
CA ARG A 135 -9.92 10.77 -14.39
C ARG A 135 -9.71 9.42 -13.69
N TYR A 136 -8.99 9.44 -12.59
CA TYR A 136 -8.76 8.30 -11.73
C TYR A 136 -9.58 8.41 -10.45
N ASP A 137 -10.42 7.42 -10.18
CA ASP A 137 -11.18 7.26 -8.95
C ASP A 137 -10.49 6.22 -8.05
N PHE A 138 -9.88 6.66 -6.96
CA PHE A 138 -9.15 5.79 -6.03
C PHE A 138 -10.08 5.28 -4.94
N TYR A 139 -10.01 3.98 -4.67
CA TYR A 139 -10.75 3.32 -3.60
C TYR A 139 -9.82 2.94 -2.46
N LEU A 140 -10.27 3.09 -1.23
CA LEU A 140 -9.59 2.58 -0.04
C LEU A 140 -10.17 1.21 0.32
N ILE A 141 -9.30 0.20 0.48
CA ILE A 141 -9.67 -1.14 0.95
C ILE A 141 -8.81 -1.56 2.14
N ASP A 142 -9.17 -2.66 2.82
CA ASP A 142 -8.54 -3.12 4.07
C ASP A 142 -8.64 -2.14 5.24
N LEU A 143 -9.82 -1.62 5.47
CA LEU A 143 -10.13 -0.48 6.32
C LEU A 143 -10.04 -0.75 7.84
N ASN A 144 -9.70 -1.96 8.27
CA ASN A 144 -9.73 -2.30 9.71
C ASN A 144 -8.71 -1.52 10.57
N ARG A 145 -7.75 -0.81 9.93
CA ARG A 145 -6.71 0.00 10.56
C ARG A 145 -6.75 1.45 10.08
N MET A 146 -7.94 2.03 10.01
CA MET A 146 -8.11 3.46 9.74
C MET A 146 -8.08 4.26 11.03
N ARG A 147 -7.61 5.50 10.93
CA ARG A 147 -7.76 6.54 11.96
C ARG A 147 -8.21 7.84 11.31
N PHE A 148 -8.97 8.63 12.05
CA PHE A 148 -9.48 9.92 11.62
C PHE A 148 -9.02 10.96 12.65
N ALA A 149 -8.11 11.83 12.24
CA ALA A 149 -7.65 12.95 13.06
C ALA A 149 -8.62 14.13 12.89
N PRO A 150 -8.85 14.94 13.94
CA PRO A 150 -9.73 16.11 13.85
C PRO A 150 -9.06 17.32 13.17
N TYR A 151 -7.89 17.15 12.59
CA TYR A 151 -7.06 18.17 11.97
C TYR A 151 -6.32 17.63 10.75
N PRO A 152 -5.90 18.49 9.81
CA PRO A 152 -5.04 18.10 8.70
C PRO A 152 -3.70 17.55 9.19
N LEU A 153 -3.20 16.49 8.55
CA LEU A 153 -1.93 15.88 8.94
C LEU A 153 -0.75 16.83 8.72
N SER A 154 0.16 16.85 9.68
CA SER A 154 1.46 17.53 9.57
C SER A 154 2.35 16.84 8.52
N PRO A 155 3.42 17.50 8.01
CA PRO A 155 4.38 16.88 7.10
C PRO A 155 4.96 15.56 7.63
N ARG A 156 5.27 15.49 8.92
CA ARG A 156 5.81 14.30 9.57
C ARG A 156 4.83 13.13 9.60
N GLU A 157 3.55 13.40 9.90
CA GLU A 157 2.50 12.38 9.91
C GLU A 157 2.21 11.88 8.50
N SER A 158 2.15 12.79 7.53
CA SER A 158 1.97 12.48 6.11
C SER A 158 3.09 11.57 5.60
N ILE A 159 4.34 11.93 5.82
CA ILE A 159 5.50 11.13 5.43
C ILE A 159 5.43 9.73 6.04
N ARG A 160 5.10 9.63 7.34
CA ARG A 160 4.95 8.33 8.01
C ARG A 160 3.85 7.46 7.41
N ASN A 161 2.76 8.07 6.93
CA ASN A 161 1.69 7.33 6.28
C ASN A 161 2.06 6.90 4.86
N LEU A 162 2.82 7.73 4.12
CA LEU A 162 3.23 7.49 2.74
C LEU A 162 4.44 6.57 2.58
N GLU A 163 5.25 6.34 3.63
CA GLU A 163 6.56 5.66 3.56
C GLU A 163 6.54 4.24 2.99
N ARG A 164 5.35 3.61 2.89
CA ARG A 164 5.18 2.24 2.38
C ARG A 164 4.88 2.16 0.89
N LEU A 165 4.55 3.30 0.27
CA LEU A 165 4.04 3.31 -1.11
C LEU A 165 5.13 3.10 -2.16
N PHE A 166 6.36 3.53 -1.90
CA PHE A 166 7.34 3.71 -2.95
C PHE A 166 8.48 2.71 -2.91
N HIS A 167 8.84 2.26 -4.14
CA HIS A 167 10.05 1.51 -4.43
C HIS A 167 11.00 2.28 -5.37
N SER A 168 10.55 3.36 -6.01
CA SER A 168 11.27 4.11 -7.02
C SER A 168 11.41 5.57 -6.62
N SER A 169 12.60 6.14 -6.75
CA SER A 169 12.86 7.57 -6.53
C SER A 169 12.01 8.43 -7.46
N ARG A 170 11.86 8.03 -8.73
CA ARG A 170 11.04 8.76 -9.70
C ARG A 170 9.58 8.82 -9.28
N ALA A 171 8.98 7.67 -8.94
CA ALA A 171 7.59 7.63 -8.48
C ALA A 171 7.40 8.43 -7.18
N CYS A 172 8.35 8.34 -6.26
CA CYS A 172 8.35 9.10 -5.02
C CYS A 172 8.38 10.62 -5.29
N ALA A 173 9.26 11.08 -6.19
CA ALA A 173 9.38 12.48 -6.55
C ALA A 173 8.11 13.00 -7.24
N THR A 174 7.58 12.28 -8.23
CA THR A 174 6.34 12.66 -8.95
C THR A 174 5.14 12.78 -8.00
N LEU A 175 4.97 11.83 -7.08
CA LEU A 175 3.89 11.92 -6.10
C LEU A 175 4.13 13.06 -5.11
N ALA A 176 5.36 13.23 -4.61
CA ALA A 176 5.69 14.31 -3.69
C ALA A 176 5.43 15.68 -4.29
N GLU A 177 5.70 15.86 -5.59
CA GLU A 177 5.42 17.12 -6.30
C GLU A 177 3.91 17.43 -6.29
N ALA A 178 3.08 16.52 -6.78
CA ALA A 178 1.62 16.70 -6.80
C ALA A 178 1.03 16.83 -5.39
N TYR A 179 1.55 16.05 -4.43
CA TYR A 179 1.14 16.13 -3.04
C TYR A 179 1.42 17.50 -2.41
N THR A 180 2.65 18.01 -2.57
CA THR A 180 3.06 19.30 -2.00
C THR A 180 2.40 20.48 -2.70
N GLU A 181 2.16 20.38 -4.01
CA GLU A 181 1.37 21.38 -4.76
C GLU A 181 -0.02 21.55 -4.11
N ARG A 182 -0.75 20.46 -3.90
CA ARG A 182 -2.09 20.47 -3.26
C ARG A 182 -2.04 21.01 -1.83
N ARG A 183 -1.03 20.58 -1.04
CA ARG A 183 -0.85 21.01 0.35
C ARG A 183 -0.22 22.39 0.50
N ARG A 184 0.23 23.04 -0.59
CA ARG A 184 0.97 24.31 -0.59
C ARG A 184 2.21 24.26 0.29
N TRP A 185 2.94 23.14 0.24
CA TRP A 185 4.19 22.94 0.95
C TRP A 185 5.40 23.04 0.02
N GLU A 186 6.59 23.25 0.60
CA GLU A 186 7.83 23.23 -0.15
C GLU A 186 8.16 21.79 -0.61
N PHE A 187 8.36 21.63 -1.92
CA PHE A 187 8.60 20.33 -2.54
C PHE A 187 9.92 19.69 -2.08
N ALA A 188 11.05 20.43 -2.17
CA ALA A 188 12.38 19.83 -2.00
C ALA A 188 12.57 19.17 -0.61
N PRO A 189 12.28 19.85 0.54
CA PRO A 189 12.45 19.25 1.85
C PRO A 189 11.47 18.10 2.09
N PHE A 190 10.24 18.17 1.59
CA PHE A 190 9.25 17.10 1.73
C PHE A 190 9.65 15.86 0.93
N SER A 191 10.02 16.01 -0.34
CA SER A 191 10.45 14.93 -1.24
C SER A 191 11.67 14.19 -0.68
N GLU A 192 12.68 14.91 -0.22
CA GLU A 192 13.87 14.31 0.37
C GLU A 192 13.56 13.54 1.67
N ALA A 193 12.71 14.10 2.53
CA ALA A 193 12.31 13.47 3.77
C ALA A 193 11.46 12.21 3.52
N LEU A 194 10.55 12.25 2.53
CA LEU A 194 9.73 11.12 2.12
C LEU A 194 10.60 9.99 1.54
N GLU A 195 11.52 10.29 0.63
CA GLU A 195 12.43 9.31 0.05
C GLU A 195 13.26 8.62 1.14
N LYS A 196 13.83 9.38 2.07
CA LYS A 196 14.57 8.83 3.24
C LYS A 196 13.70 7.96 4.14
N ALA A 197 12.42 8.28 4.31
CA ALA A 197 11.50 7.48 5.11
C ALA A 197 11.18 6.16 4.41
N CYS A 198 10.90 6.17 3.11
CA CYS A 198 10.68 4.98 2.28
C CYS A 198 11.89 4.04 2.34
N ASP A 199 13.11 4.56 2.17
CA ASP A 199 14.33 3.77 2.24
C ASP A 199 14.48 3.08 3.59
N ARG A 200 14.33 3.83 4.69
CA ARG A 200 14.41 3.28 6.03
C ARG A 200 13.36 2.21 6.31
N PHE A 201 12.14 2.40 5.81
CA PHE A 201 11.07 1.41 5.93
C PHE A 201 11.46 0.09 5.25
N TRP A 202 11.87 0.14 3.99
CA TRP A 202 12.18 -1.04 3.20
C TRP A 202 13.49 -1.71 3.63
N LEU A 203 14.54 -0.97 3.96
CA LEU A 203 15.80 -1.53 4.50
C LEU A 203 15.59 -2.37 5.75
N ARG A 204 14.64 -1.99 6.62
CA ARG A 204 14.29 -2.78 7.82
C ARG A 204 13.44 -4.01 7.51
N ARG A 205 12.65 -3.97 6.46
CA ARG A 205 11.64 -4.98 6.15
C ARG A 205 12.16 -6.09 5.22
N LEU A 206 12.95 -5.74 4.22
CA LEU A 206 13.41 -6.67 3.19
C LEU A 206 14.20 -7.87 3.72
N PRO A 207 15.16 -7.74 4.65
CA PRO A 207 15.88 -8.90 5.17
C PRO A 207 14.96 -9.92 5.84
N LYS A 208 13.94 -9.44 6.57
CA LYS A 208 12.93 -10.28 7.21
C LYS A 208 12.02 -10.98 6.20
N LEU A 209 11.65 -10.30 5.12
CA LEU A 209 10.88 -10.89 4.03
C LEU A 209 11.69 -11.95 3.31
N ALA A 210 12.95 -11.68 2.97
CA ALA A 210 13.83 -12.64 2.30
C ALA A 210 14.00 -13.96 3.07
N LEU A 211 13.97 -13.92 4.41
CA LEU A 211 14.05 -15.11 5.25
C LEU A 211 12.77 -15.96 5.25
N ARG A 212 11.63 -15.38 4.92
CA ARG A 212 10.32 -16.07 4.94
C ARG A 212 10.05 -16.94 3.73
N TYR A 213 10.73 -16.68 2.61
CA TYR A 213 10.45 -17.41 1.38
C TYR A 213 11.01 -18.82 1.41
N SER A 214 10.25 -19.75 0.83
CA SER A 214 10.63 -21.15 0.69
C SER A 214 11.86 -21.33 -0.20
N THR A 215 12.35 -22.56 -0.27
CA THR A 215 13.46 -22.98 -1.14
C THR A 215 13.02 -23.40 -2.54
N ASN A 216 11.72 -23.38 -2.86
CA ASN A 216 11.23 -23.66 -4.22
C ASN A 216 11.70 -22.58 -5.20
N THR A 217 11.51 -22.82 -6.50
CA THR A 217 12.02 -21.93 -7.57
C THR A 217 11.54 -20.50 -7.42
N TYR A 218 10.24 -20.33 -7.12
CA TYR A 218 9.66 -19.02 -6.86
C TYR A 218 10.29 -18.34 -5.63
N GLY A 219 10.41 -19.04 -4.53
CA GLY A 219 10.98 -18.50 -3.29
C GLY A 219 12.46 -18.13 -3.43
N LEU A 220 13.27 -18.94 -4.12
CA LEU A 220 14.67 -18.64 -4.40
C LEU A 220 14.81 -17.41 -5.30
N THR A 221 13.98 -17.28 -6.33
CA THR A 221 13.97 -16.11 -7.22
C THR A 221 13.54 -14.87 -6.46
N THR A 222 12.54 -14.98 -5.60
CA THR A 222 12.10 -13.87 -4.74
C THR A 222 13.20 -13.42 -3.77
N ARG A 223 13.97 -14.33 -3.17
CA ARG A 223 15.14 -13.98 -2.35
C ARG A 223 16.20 -13.22 -3.12
N ARG A 224 16.51 -13.64 -4.36
CA ARG A 224 17.45 -12.93 -5.23
C ARG A 224 16.98 -11.54 -5.58
N TYR A 225 15.72 -11.41 -5.96
CA TYR A 225 15.05 -10.15 -6.22
C TYR A 225 15.13 -9.19 -5.02
N LEU A 226 14.82 -9.65 -3.80
CA LEU A 226 14.89 -8.84 -2.60
C LEU A 226 16.31 -8.39 -2.25
N ARG A 227 17.32 -9.22 -2.50
CA ARG A 227 18.75 -8.84 -2.32
C ARG A 227 19.20 -7.77 -3.30
N LEU A 228 18.75 -7.82 -4.56
CA LEU A 228 19.04 -6.77 -5.53
C LEU A 228 18.40 -5.45 -5.11
N TYR A 229 17.15 -5.51 -4.62
CA TYR A 229 16.46 -4.33 -4.12
C TYR A 229 17.10 -3.77 -2.84
N ASP A 230 17.54 -4.63 -1.94
CA ASP A 230 18.29 -4.25 -0.74
C ASP A 230 19.60 -3.51 -1.12
N GLY A 231 20.36 -4.04 -2.10
CA GLY A 231 21.54 -3.38 -2.63
C GLY A 231 21.26 -2.01 -3.26
N TYR A 232 20.16 -1.88 -3.98
CA TYR A 232 19.70 -0.61 -4.53
C TYR A 232 19.40 0.41 -3.41
N LEU A 233 18.63 0.01 -2.40
CA LEU A 233 18.27 0.88 -1.27
C LEU A 233 19.48 1.32 -0.44
N TRP A 234 20.44 0.41 -0.20
CA TRP A 234 21.68 0.75 0.48
C TRP A 234 22.51 1.76 -0.30
N THR A 235 22.64 1.59 -1.62
CA THR A 235 23.36 2.53 -2.49
C THR A 235 22.71 3.92 -2.42
N ARG A 236 21.40 3.99 -2.46
CA ARG A 236 20.62 5.23 -2.35
C ARG A 236 20.75 5.87 -0.97
N HIS A 237 20.69 5.07 0.08
CA HIS A 237 20.88 5.55 1.45
C HIS A 237 22.26 6.17 1.68
N ILE A 238 23.34 5.51 1.22
CA ILE A 238 24.69 6.02 1.29
C ILE A 238 24.81 7.33 0.48
N ARG A 239 24.21 7.41 -0.70
CA ARG A 239 24.19 8.64 -1.51
C ARG A 239 23.62 9.84 -0.76
N HIS A 240 22.56 9.65 0.03
CA HIS A 240 21.97 10.71 0.84
C HIS A 240 22.85 11.19 2.01
N LEU A 241 23.79 10.37 2.45
CA LEU A 241 24.75 10.75 3.50
C LEU A 241 25.96 11.55 3.00
N LEU A 242 26.17 11.59 1.67
CA LEU A 242 27.31 12.24 1.07
C LEU A 242 26.96 13.68 0.66
N PRO A 243 27.92 14.63 0.84
CA PRO A 243 27.77 15.97 0.27
C PRO A 243 27.76 15.90 -1.26
N ALA A 244 27.33 17.00 -1.91
CA ALA A 244 27.38 17.12 -3.36
C ALA A 244 28.83 16.95 -3.85
N SER A 245 29.11 15.88 -4.58
CA SER A 245 30.44 15.48 -5.00
C SER A 245 30.38 14.55 -6.22
N SER A 246 31.52 14.36 -6.90
CA SER A 246 31.65 13.37 -7.97
C SER A 246 31.34 11.94 -7.52
N LEU A 247 31.61 11.61 -6.27
CA LEU A 247 31.27 10.32 -5.68
C LEU A 247 29.75 10.14 -5.56
N ARG A 248 29.03 11.19 -5.13
CA ARG A 248 27.54 11.18 -5.07
C ARG A 248 26.95 10.97 -6.46
N GLN A 249 27.49 11.59 -7.50
CA GLN A 249 27.07 11.41 -8.88
C GLN A 249 27.30 9.95 -9.37
N LYS A 250 28.48 9.37 -9.11
CA LYS A 250 28.76 7.96 -9.45
C LYS A 250 27.85 6.97 -8.74
N LEU A 251 27.46 7.27 -7.49
CA LEU A 251 26.50 6.44 -6.76
C LEU A 251 25.09 6.55 -7.36
N PHE A 252 24.71 7.70 -7.86
CA PHE A 252 23.44 7.87 -8.58
C PHE A 252 23.38 7.03 -9.86
N GLU A 253 24.43 7.05 -10.66
CA GLU A 253 24.55 6.21 -11.87
C GLU A 253 24.51 4.71 -11.53
N ARG A 254 25.14 4.33 -10.42
CA ARG A 254 25.16 2.95 -9.93
C ARG A 254 23.79 2.53 -9.38
N GLU A 255 23.07 3.44 -8.74
CA GLU A 255 21.70 3.26 -8.28
C GLU A 255 20.77 2.91 -9.44
N GLU A 256 20.84 3.65 -10.54
CA GLU A 256 20.03 3.38 -11.73
C GLU A 256 20.34 2.00 -12.34
N ALA A 257 21.62 1.62 -12.41
CA ALA A 257 22.01 0.29 -12.89
C ALA A 257 21.50 -0.85 -12.00
N PHE A 258 21.45 -0.65 -10.68
CA PHE A 258 20.83 -1.61 -9.74
C PHE A 258 19.32 -1.69 -9.94
N TYR A 259 18.67 -0.55 -10.13
CA TYR A 259 17.23 -0.47 -10.33
C TYR A 259 16.80 -1.21 -11.61
N GLN A 260 17.52 -1.06 -12.70
CA GLN A 260 17.26 -1.79 -13.95
C GLN A 260 17.44 -3.32 -13.81
N ARG A 261 18.40 -3.76 -12.99
CA ARG A 261 18.56 -5.19 -12.67
C ARG A 261 17.43 -5.71 -11.80
N TYR A 262 16.98 -4.91 -10.86
CA TYR A 262 15.85 -5.19 -9.98
C TYR A 262 14.57 -5.39 -10.80
N LEU A 263 14.24 -4.48 -11.72
CA LEU A 263 13.06 -4.58 -12.58
C LEU A 263 13.03 -5.88 -13.39
N ARG A 264 14.17 -6.23 -14.02
CA ARG A 264 14.29 -7.50 -14.76
C ARG A 264 14.10 -8.72 -13.87
N ALA A 265 14.61 -8.70 -12.65
CA ALA A 265 14.42 -9.79 -11.70
C ALA A 265 12.97 -9.90 -11.22
N GLU A 266 12.26 -8.78 -11.15
CA GLU A 266 10.83 -8.77 -10.81
C GLU A 266 9.97 -9.42 -11.87
N ASP A 267 10.21 -9.15 -13.15
CA ASP A 267 9.49 -9.78 -14.26
C ASP A 267 9.64 -11.32 -14.22
N VAL A 268 10.87 -11.80 -13.99
CA VAL A 268 11.13 -13.24 -13.82
C VAL A 268 10.36 -13.78 -12.62
N ARG A 269 10.36 -13.08 -11.49
CA ARG A 269 9.64 -13.48 -10.30
C ARG A 269 8.13 -13.60 -10.54
N ARG A 270 7.53 -12.60 -11.20
CA ARG A 270 6.10 -12.59 -11.53
C ARG A 270 5.72 -13.73 -12.49
N SER A 271 6.55 -13.96 -13.49
CA SER A 271 6.35 -15.08 -14.42
C SER A 271 6.34 -16.43 -13.69
N LEU A 272 7.28 -16.64 -12.78
CA LEU A 272 7.34 -17.85 -11.97
C LEU A 272 6.15 -17.97 -10.98
N ALA A 273 5.74 -16.87 -10.35
CA ALA A 273 4.58 -16.87 -9.46
C ALA A 273 3.31 -17.32 -10.18
N ARG A 274 3.09 -16.85 -11.41
CA ARG A 274 1.95 -17.28 -12.25
C ARG A 274 2.03 -18.78 -12.59
N ARG A 275 3.22 -19.30 -12.91
CA ARG A 275 3.43 -20.72 -13.25
C ARG A 275 3.27 -21.65 -12.06
N GLU A 276 3.67 -21.24 -10.88
CA GLU A 276 3.58 -22.02 -9.64
C GLU A 276 2.25 -21.78 -8.90
N GLY A 277 1.28 -21.03 -9.48
CA GLY A 277 -0.05 -20.81 -8.91
C GLY A 277 -0.10 -19.85 -7.72
N TYR A 278 0.97 -19.06 -7.50
CA TYR A 278 0.95 -17.99 -6.50
C TYR A 278 0.23 -16.77 -7.06
N THR A 279 -0.98 -16.52 -6.57
CA THR A 279 -1.71 -15.25 -6.77
C THR A 279 -1.30 -14.25 -5.71
N HIS A 280 -1.09 -12.98 -6.08
CA HIS A 280 -0.77 -11.88 -5.17
C HIS A 280 -1.97 -11.45 -4.35
#